data_ed78e8ca270b18c43c628b8f161a9e74
#
_entry.id   ed78e8ca270b18c43c628b8f161a9e74
#
_cell.length_a   1.000
_cell.length_b   1.000
_cell.length_c   1.000
_cell.angle_alpha   90.00
_cell.angle_beta   90.00
_cell.angle_gamma   90.00
#
_symmetry.space_group_name_H-M   'P 1'
#
loop_
_entity.id
_entity.type
_entity.pdbx_description
1 polymer ?
#
loop_
_entity_poly.entity_id
_entity_poly.type
_entity_poly.pdbx_seq_one_letter_code
_entity_poly.pdbx_strand_id
1 'polypeptide(L)'
;MDTTLMLMARYEGRPILPVEVICKDFFPHLTREKFLRKVADGAIKLPLVQIEGSQKSAKGVDLRDLAAYYDERREAARKEFHQLHG
;
A
#
# COMPACT_ATOMS: atom_id res chain seq x y z
N MET A 1 15.67 7.58 7.30
CA MET A 1 14.82 8.48 6.48
C MET A 1 13.37 8.06 6.61
N ASP A 2 12.48 9.01 6.68
CA ASP A 2 11.05 8.75 6.86
C ASP A 2 10.44 8.17 5.57
N THR A 3 9.79 7.03 5.67
CA THR A 3 9.17 6.36 4.52
C THR A 3 8.08 7.23 3.90
N THR A 4 7.30 7.95 4.71
CA THR A 4 6.27 8.86 4.19
C THR A 4 6.89 9.95 3.32
N LEU A 5 8.00 10.54 3.77
CA LEU A 5 8.70 11.56 2.99
C LEU A 5 9.24 11.00 1.67
N MET A 6 9.76 9.76 1.70
CA MET A 6 10.24 9.11 0.47
C MET A 6 9.11 8.92 -0.53
N LEU A 7 7.95 8.47 -0.05
CA LEU A 7 6.79 8.29 -0.92
C LEU A 7 6.24 9.61 -1.43
N MET A 8 6.23 10.65 -0.59
CA MET A 8 5.81 11.97 -1.02
C MET A 8 6.71 12.51 -2.14
N ALA A 9 8.02 12.30 -2.02
CA ALA A 9 8.96 12.69 -3.07
C ALA A 9 8.70 11.93 -4.36
N ARG A 10 8.42 10.63 -4.25
CA ARG A 10 8.14 9.78 -5.42
C ARG A 10 6.86 10.19 -6.14
N TYR A 11 5.86 10.66 -5.42
CA TYR A 11 4.53 10.96 -5.96
C TYR A 11 4.18 12.45 -5.92
N GLU A 12 5.20 13.29 -5.86
CA GLU A 12 5.04 14.74 -5.98
C GLU A 12 4.10 15.34 -4.93
N GLY A 13 4.14 14.79 -3.72
CA GLY A 13 3.34 15.30 -2.61
C GLY A 13 1.86 14.95 -2.65
N ARG A 14 1.42 14.09 -3.55
CA ARG A 14 0.02 13.66 -3.61
C ARG A 14 -0.33 12.85 -2.36
N PRO A 15 -1.32 13.26 -1.57
CA PRO A 15 -1.61 12.56 -0.31
C PRO A 15 -2.31 11.22 -0.51
N ILE A 16 -3.09 11.07 -1.56
CA ILE A 16 -3.83 9.85 -1.86
C ILE A 16 -3.57 9.45 -3.30
N LEU A 17 -3.27 8.17 -3.51
CA LEU A 17 -3.04 7.62 -4.84
C LEU A 17 -4.17 6.69 -5.24
N PRO A 18 -4.60 6.73 -6.51
CA PRO A 18 -5.60 5.77 -6.99
C PRO A 18 -5.12 4.33 -6.85
N VAL A 19 -6.06 3.42 -6.63
CA VAL A 19 -5.76 1.98 -6.53
C VAL A 19 -4.99 1.49 -7.75
N GLU A 20 -5.29 2.00 -8.94
CA GLU A 20 -4.63 1.60 -10.17
C GLU A 20 -3.13 1.89 -10.13
N VAL A 21 -2.74 3.04 -9.56
CA VAL A 21 -1.33 3.41 -9.41
C VAL A 21 -0.65 2.49 -8.40
N ILE A 22 -1.32 2.22 -7.27
CA ILE A 22 -0.78 1.33 -6.24
C ILE A 22 -0.56 -0.07 -6.79
N CYS A 23 -1.52 -0.61 -7.55
CA CYS A 23 -1.37 -1.93 -8.15
C CYS A 23 -0.20 -1.97 -9.12
N LYS A 24 -0.07 -0.96 -9.96
CA LYS A 24 0.99 -0.90 -10.95
C LYS A 24 2.37 -0.84 -10.30
N ASP A 25 2.51 0.00 -9.28
CA ASP A 25 3.82 0.29 -8.70
C ASP A 25 4.24 -0.71 -7.63
N PHE A 26 3.30 -1.25 -6.85
CA PHE A 26 3.63 -2.09 -5.69
C PHE A 26 3.14 -3.53 -5.80
N PHE A 27 2.13 -3.78 -6.61
CA PHE A 27 1.55 -5.13 -6.77
C PHE A 27 1.37 -5.48 -8.24
N PRO A 28 2.47 -5.38 -9.04
CA PRO A 28 2.35 -5.62 -10.49
C PRO A 28 1.96 -7.05 -10.83
N HIS A 29 2.08 -7.97 -9.88
CA HIS A 29 1.69 -9.38 -10.03
C HIS A 29 0.19 -9.62 -9.82
N LEU A 30 -0.56 -8.58 -9.38
CA LEU A 30 -1.98 -8.71 -9.09
C LEU A 30 -2.81 -7.87 -10.07
N THR A 31 -3.96 -8.41 -10.45
CA THR A 31 -4.98 -7.60 -11.13
C THR A 31 -5.65 -6.71 -10.10
N ARG A 32 -6.35 -5.68 -10.56
CA ARG A 32 -7.11 -4.78 -9.67
C ARG A 32 -8.09 -5.58 -8.82
N GLU A 33 -8.82 -6.51 -9.43
CA GLU A 33 -9.82 -7.33 -8.74
C GLU A 33 -9.18 -8.20 -7.66
N LYS A 34 -8.05 -8.83 -7.96
CA LYS A 34 -7.34 -9.65 -6.98
C LYS A 34 -6.79 -8.81 -5.84
N PHE A 35 -6.27 -7.61 -6.15
CA PHE A 35 -5.79 -6.70 -5.13
C PHE A 35 -6.93 -6.31 -4.17
N LEU A 36 -8.07 -5.90 -4.72
CA LEU A 36 -9.23 -5.51 -3.90
C LEU A 36 -9.74 -6.68 -3.04
N ARG A 37 -9.72 -7.88 -3.59
CA ARG A 37 -10.11 -9.08 -2.83
C ARG A 37 -9.17 -9.32 -1.68
N LYS A 38 -7.86 -9.22 -1.90
CA LYS A 38 -6.86 -9.44 -0.84
C LYS A 38 -6.95 -8.38 0.24
N VAL A 39 -7.27 -7.15 -0.11
CA VAL A 39 -7.51 -6.10 0.88
C VAL A 39 -8.77 -6.42 1.69
N ALA A 40 -9.85 -6.82 1.03
CA ALA A 40 -11.10 -7.18 1.69
C ALA A 40 -10.92 -8.36 2.65
N ASP A 41 -10.10 -9.33 2.27
CA ASP A 41 -9.83 -10.53 3.07
C ASP A 41 -8.84 -10.27 4.22
N GLY A 42 -8.25 -9.10 4.28
CA GLY A 42 -7.24 -8.77 5.27
C GLY A 42 -5.84 -9.30 4.96
N ALA A 43 -5.63 -9.91 3.79
CA ALA A 43 -4.32 -10.39 3.39
C ALA A 43 -3.36 -9.23 3.09
N ILE A 44 -3.89 -8.14 2.56
CA ILE A 44 -3.14 -6.90 2.37
C ILE A 44 -3.75 -5.87 3.31
N LYS A 45 -2.96 -5.43 4.29
CA LYS A 45 -3.45 -4.54 5.35
C LYS A 45 -3.30 -3.09 4.94
N LEU A 46 -4.09 -2.68 3.95
CA LEU A 46 -4.11 -1.32 3.45
C LEU A 46 -5.56 -0.80 3.48
N PRO A 47 -5.84 0.22 4.31
CA PRO A 47 -7.15 0.86 4.26
C PRO A 47 -7.37 1.54 2.91
N LEU A 48 -8.55 1.40 2.35
CA LEU A 48 -8.89 2.07 1.09
C LEU A 48 -9.78 3.27 1.38
N VAL A 49 -9.38 4.42 0.83
CA VAL A 49 -10.14 5.66 0.95
C VAL A 49 -11.13 5.72 -0.21
N GLN A 50 -12.39 5.95 0.09
CA GLN A 50 -13.39 6.28 -0.93
C GLN A 50 -13.40 7.79 -1.11
N ILE A 51 -13.19 8.23 -2.35
CA ILE A 51 -13.15 9.67 -2.64
C ILE A 51 -14.52 10.32 -2.38
N GLU A 52 -15.58 9.55 -2.61
CA GLU A 52 -16.94 9.93 -2.23
C GLU A 52 -17.53 8.82 -1.37
N GLY A 53 -18.61 9.09 -0.66
CA GLY A 53 -19.30 8.10 0.15
C GLY A 53 -20.03 7.01 -0.61
N SER A 54 -19.90 6.96 -1.92
CA SER A 54 -20.55 5.97 -2.78
C SER A 54 -19.63 4.79 -3.02
N GLN A 55 -20.20 3.57 -3.05
CA GLN A 55 -19.41 2.37 -3.37
C GLN A 55 -18.87 2.36 -4.80
N LYS A 56 -19.49 3.17 -5.67
CA LYS A 56 -19.03 3.29 -7.05
C LYS A 56 -17.96 4.36 -7.23
N SER A 57 -17.61 5.08 -6.16
CA SER A 57 -16.60 6.12 -6.26
C SER A 57 -15.22 5.49 -6.43
N ALA A 58 -14.28 6.30 -6.94
CA ALA A 58 -12.89 5.89 -7.04
C ALA A 58 -12.33 5.59 -5.64
N LYS A 59 -11.51 4.56 -5.55
CA LYS A 59 -10.81 4.20 -4.31
C LYS A 59 -9.35 4.55 -4.43
N GLY A 60 -8.76 4.91 -3.30
CA GLY A 60 -7.35 5.25 -3.24
C GLY A 60 -6.71 4.79 -1.96
N VAL A 61 -5.41 4.99 -1.86
CA VAL A 61 -4.62 4.66 -0.68
C VAL A 61 -3.91 5.92 -0.23
N ASP A 62 -4.04 6.25 1.06
CA ASP A 62 -3.32 7.37 1.66
C ASP A 62 -1.84 7.00 1.80
N LEU A 63 -0.95 7.91 1.45
CA LEU A 63 0.50 7.65 1.51
C LEU A 63 0.98 7.30 2.92
N ARG A 64 0.33 7.83 3.95
CA ARG A 64 0.70 7.49 5.33
C ARG A 64 0.40 6.02 5.65
N ASP A 65 -0.72 5.51 5.15
CA ASP A 65 -1.07 4.11 5.31
C ASP A 65 -0.17 3.20 4.47
N LEU A 66 0.18 3.64 3.27
CA LEU A 66 1.13 2.91 2.43
C LEU A 66 2.50 2.84 3.10
N ALA A 67 2.96 3.94 3.70
CA ALA A 67 4.23 3.98 4.42
C ALA A 67 4.22 2.99 5.59
N ALA A 68 3.13 2.95 6.36
CA ALA A 68 3.01 2.02 7.48
C ALA A 68 3.03 0.57 7.01
N TYR A 69 2.33 0.26 5.93
CA TYR A 69 2.33 -1.06 5.32
C TYR A 69 3.73 -1.45 4.86
N TYR A 70 4.41 -0.55 4.19
CA TYR A 70 5.77 -0.75 3.69
C TYR A 70 6.74 -1.05 4.83
N ASP A 71 6.66 -0.25 5.91
CA ASP A 71 7.52 -0.43 7.07
C ASP A 71 7.27 -1.76 7.76
N GLU A 72 6.01 -2.17 7.86
CA GLU A 72 5.64 -3.47 8.45
C GLU A 72 6.22 -4.62 7.62
N ARG A 73 6.11 -4.55 6.28
CA ARG A 73 6.66 -5.59 5.41
C ARG A 73 8.19 -5.64 5.49
N ARG A 74 8.81 -4.47 5.58
CA ARG A 74 10.26 -4.39 5.75
C ARG A 74 10.70 -5.04 7.05
N GLU A 75 9.98 -4.77 8.13
CA GLU A 75 10.30 -5.36 9.44
C GLU A 75 10.12 -6.88 9.42
N ALA A 76 9.07 -7.38 8.78
CA ALA A 76 8.86 -8.80 8.63
C ALA A 76 10.01 -9.46 7.86
N ALA A 77 10.47 -8.81 6.79
CA ALA A 77 11.60 -9.32 6.02
C ALA A 77 12.90 -9.34 6.83
N ARG A 78 13.12 -8.32 7.65
CA ARG A 78 14.30 -8.29 8.51
C ARG A 78 14.28 -9.40 9.56
N LYS A 79 13.13 -9.63 10.18
CA LYS A 79 12.99 -10.71 11.16
C LYS A 79 13.26 -12.07 10.52
N GLU A 80 12.71 -12.31 9.34
CA GLU A 80 12.94 -13.54 8.61
C GLU A 80 14.43 -13.72 8.29
N PHE A 81 15.08 -12.66 7.81
CA PHE A 81 16.49 -12.70 7.50
C PHE A 81 17.30 -13.05 8.75
N HIS A 82 17.02 -12.44 9.89
CA HIS A 82 17.75 -12.71 11.13
C HIS A 82 17.50 -14.12 11.65
N GLN A 83 16.31 -14.66 11.47
CA GLN A 83 16.02 -16.04 11.85
C GLN A 83 16.84 -17.03 11.02
N LEU A 84 17.06 -16.73 9.74
CA LEU A 84 17.78 -17.63 8.84
C LEU A 84 19.30 -17.47 8.92
N HIS A 85 19.79 -16.29 9.23
CA HIS A 85 21.21 -15.96 9.09
C HIS A 85 21.85 -15.36 10.35
N GLY A 86 21.09 -15.17 11.35
CA GLY A 86 21.56 -14.47 12.50
C GLY A 86 21.54 -15.13 13.77
#